data_775c038f37740f2f6835e5d3b7b4c33c
#
_entry.id   775c038f37740f2f6835e5d3b7b4c33c
#
_cell.length_a   1.000
_cell.length_b   1.000
_cell.length_c   1.000
_cell.angle_alpha   90.00
_cell.angle_beta   90.00
_cell.angle_gamma   90.00
#
_symmetry.space_group_name_H-M   'P 1'
#
loop_
_entity.id
_entity.type
_entity.pdbx_description
1 polymer ?
#
loop_
_entity_poly.entity_id
_entity_poly.type
_entity_poly.pdbx_seq_one_letter_code
_entity_poly.pdbx_strand_id
1 'polypeptide(L)'
;MRKMKKVVSMMAAAAVAASLMAGCGGSGGSATTAAETKAAETTAVAAETAAAAETKAETEAPAAAENPVAGKKVAYIMQLPSATIFQMWKDSCASLCEALDVKFDFFFCDGDSNKWQDTIRTCASAGYDGLLVSHGNQDGSYVFLKEITEQYPDLKIVTFDTQFYTDGEYQKLPGVTQMFQQDKSLVTVLLDQMIEKYGEGVRLIKVWRGPNYNSPFDRREVGWQEYEAAGKIVTVGEVQPLQDSVDSANTVTAAYLQSVNRADVDGVIAYYDLYGQGVYNAIAENDNFNGKNGDALPMASVDIDPVDVTNMLTRPDIWTAAGTTDWTMNGEIGMRILMLQLADQYDKIYDPATQKSGVDMVEVPGTAIKADALKSDSTVENLGTIAGETYGNLDYLSEADWMPKDLIHK
;
A
#
# COMPACT_ATOMS: atom_id res chain seq x y z
N MET A 1 11.31 6.28 57.39
CA MET A 1 10.20 5.39 57.80
C MET A 1 8.88 6.11 57.53
N ARG A 2 8.19 5.77 56.46
CA ARG A 2 6.74 6.09 56.29
C ARG A 2 6.13 4.97 55.42
N LYS A 3 5.05 4.41 55.97
CA LYS A 3 4.44 3.14 55.60
C LYS A 3 3.65 3.24 54.28
N MET A 4 3.87 2.27 53.40
CA MET A 4 3.02 1.95 52.26
C MET A 4 1.64 1.48 52.73
N LYS A 5 0.58 2.05 52.20
CA LYS A 5 -0.78 1.48 52.27
C LYS A 5 -1.10 0.84 50.92
N LYS A 6 -1.27 -0.48 50.94
CA LYS A 6 -1.85 -1.27 49.85
C LYS A 6 -3.37 -1.00 49.83
N VAL A 7 -3.91 -0.69 48.68
CA VAL A 7 -5.35 -0.75 48.41
C VAL A 7 -5.57 -1.88 47.41
N VAL A 8 -6.26 -2.90 47.90
CA VAL A 8 -6.80 -4.00 47.08
C VAL A 8 -8.19 -3.58 46.64
N SER A 9 -8.48 -3.60 45.39
CA SER A 9 -9.85 -3.49 44.85
C SER A 9 -10.21 -4.75 44.10
N MET A 10 -11.32 -5.32 44.55
CA MET A 10 -11.93 -6.55 44.08
C MET A 10 -12.55 -6.43 42.70
N MET A 11 -12.41 -7.51 41.95
CA MET A 11 -13.17 -7.84 40.74
C MET A 11 -14.65 -8.06 41.08
N ALA A 12 -15.53 -7.58 40.19
CA ALA A 12 -16.86 -8.09 40.02
C ALA A 12 -17.04 -8.57 38.59
N ALA A 13 -17.18 -9.88 38.44
CA ALA A 13 -17.55 -10.54 37.21
C ALA A 13 -19.08 -10.50 37.09
N ALA A 14 -19.61 -10.08 35.95
CA ALA A 14 -21.00 -10.29 35.58
C ALA A 14 -21.06 -11.08 34.30
N ALA A 15 -21.50 -12.34 34.42
CA ALA A 15 -21.89 -13.21 33.33
C ALA A 15 -23.28 -12.83 32.87
N VAL A 16 -23.52 -12.72 31.58
CA VAL A 16 -24.87 -12.71 30.97
C VAL A 16 -24.96 -13.86 29.99
N ALA A 17 -25.93 -14.72 30.29
CA ALA A 17 -26.22 -15.96 29.59
C ALA A 17 -27.00 -15.74 28.29
N ALA A 18 -26.82 -16.70 27.40
CA ALA A 18 -27.51 -16.93 26.14
C ALA A 18 -29.03 -17.05 26.25
N SER A 19 -29.74 -16.63 25.22
CA SER A 19 -31.05 -17.18 24.87
C SER A 19 -31.19 -17.38 23.37
N LEU A 20 -31.21 -18.64 22.98
CA LEU A 20 -31.71 -19.19 21.72
C LEU A 20 -33.23 -19.06 21.69
N MET A 21 -33.79 -18.59 20.60
CA MET A 21 -35.14 -18.97 20.18
C MET A 21 -35.16 -19.21 18.67
N ALA A 22 -35.47 -20.43 18.34
CA ALA A 22 -35.88 -20.90 17.03
C ALA A 22 -37.33 -20.49 16.73
N GLY A 23 -37.62 -20.16 15.49
CA GLY A 23 -38.98 -19.94 14.99
C GLY A 23 -39.10 -20.44 13.55
N CYS A 24 -39.70 -21.57 13.40
CA CYS A 24 -40.14 -22.21 12.13
C CYS A 24 -41.49 -21.66 11.67
N GLY A 25 -41.73 -21.76 10.34
CA GLY A 25 -43.07 -21.78 9.67
C GLY A 25 -43.24 -20.61 8.70
N GLY A 26 -43.64 -20.78 7.46
CA GLY A 26 -44.25 -21.82 6.70
C GLY A 26 -44.80 -21.21 5.41
N SER A 27 -44.57 -21.90 4.31
CA SER A 27 -45.40 -22.24 3.17
C SER A 27 -46.28 -21.21 2.42
N GLY A 28 -46.21 -21.33 1.09
CA GLY A 28 -47.22 -21.02 0.06
C GLY A 28 -46.60 -20.31 -1.13
N GLY A 29 -46.44 -20.81 -2.32
CA GLY A 29 -47.24 -21.73 -3.12
C GLY A 29 -47.75 -21.02 -4.37
N SER A 30 -47.53 -21.61 -5.54
CA SER A 30 -48.10 -21.38 -6.85
C SER A 30 -47.24 -20.63 -7.86
N ALA A 31 -46.67 -21.27 -8.83
CA ALA A 31 -47.12 -22.08 -9.97
C ALA A 31 -47.30 -21.26 -11.27
N THR A 32 -46.60 -21.78 -12.28
CA THR A 32 -46.91 -21.88 -13.71
C THR A 32 -46.95 -20.61 -14.58
N THR A 33 -46.16 -20.52 -15.62
CA THR A 33 -46.50 -21.01 -16.95
C THR A 33 -45.31 -21.04 -17.91
N ALA A 34 -45.16 -22.18 -18.57
CA ALA A 34 -44.29 -22.39 -19.72
C ALA A 34 -44.93 -21.83 -20.98
N ALA A 35 -44.15 -21.35 -21.92
CA ALA A 35 -44.56 -21.23 -23.32
C ALA A 35 -43.39 -21.63 -24.22
N GLU A 36 -43.52 -22.81 -24.78
CA GLU A 36 -42.79 -23.28 -25.97
C GLU A 36 -43.21 -22.46 -27.19
N THR A 37 -42.26 -22.12 -28.07
CA THR A 37 -42.59 -21.98 -29.49
C THR A 37 -41.37 -22.31 -30.37
N LYS A 38 -41.42 -23.48 -30.94
CA LYS A 38 -41.16 -23.95 -32.30
C LYS A 38 -40.00 -23.39 -33.12
N ALA A 39 -39.21 -24.36 -33.52
CA ALA A 39 -38.27 -24.38 -34.64
C ALA A 39 -38.95 -24.04 -36.00
N ALA A 40 -38.17 -23.43 -36.87
CA ALA A 40 -38.42 -23.46 -38.33
C ALA A 40 -37.10 -23.80 -39.02
N GLU A 41 -37.05 -24.97 -39.60
CA GLU A 41 -36.10 -25.37 -40.66
C GLU A 41 -36.34 -24.55 -41.90
N THR A 42 -35.26 -24.15 -42.59
CA THR A 42 -35.31 -23.94 -44.00
C THR A 42 -33.99 -24.36 -44.67
N THR A 43 -34.16 -25.22 -45.58
CA THR A 43 -33.33 -26.02 -46.47
C THR A 43 -32.23 -25.27 -47.24
N ALA A 44 -31.22 -26.07 -47.52
CA ALA A 44 -30.02 -25.88 -48.35
C ALA A 44 -30.29 -25.43 -49.80
N VAL A 45 -29.30 -24.66 -50.36
CA VAL A 45 -28.89 -24.78 -51.77
C VAL A 45 -27.38 -24.76 -51.82
N ALA A 46 -26.84 -25.82 -52.39
CA ALA A 46 -25.43 -25.96 -52.71
C ALA A 46 -25.11 -25.13 -53.99
N ALA A 47 -23.95 -24.47 -53.96
CA ALA A 47 -23.25 -24.07 -55.17
C ALA A 47 -21.76 -24.36 -55.01
N GLU A 48 -21.36 -25.41 -55.70
CA GLU A 48 -19.96 -25.76 -56.01
C GLU A 48 -19.29 -24.67 -56.81
N THR A 49 -18.15 -24.17 -56.37
CA THR A 49 -17.11 -23.65 -57.27
C THR A 49 -15.75 -23.94 -56.71
N ALA A 50 -14.98 -24.59 -57.58
CA ALA A 50 -13.68 -25.17 -57.33
C ALA A 50 -12.53 -24.13 -57.25
N ALA A 51 -11.51 -24.55 -56.55
CA ALA A 51 -10.07 -24.33 -56.73
C ALA A 51 -9.45 -23.00 -56.28
N ALA A 52 -8.67 -23.10 -55.25
CA ALA A 52 -7.21 -22.86 -55.28
C ALA A 52 -6.63 -23.26 -53.93
N ALA A 53 -5.83 -24.26 -53.93
CA ALA A 53 -5.00 -24.65 -52.77
C ALA A 53 -3.89 -23.61 -52.61
N GLU A 54 -4.10 -22.62 -51.76
CA GLU A 54 -3.01 -21.87 -51.14
C GLU A 54 -2.64 -22.56 -49.85
N THR A 55 -1.47 -23.19 -49.87
CA THR A 55 -0.78 -23.70 -48.68
C THR A 55 -0.47 -22.49 -47.79
N LYS A 56 -1.33 -22.16 -46.86
CA LYS A 56 -0.96 -21.36 -45.71
C LYS A 56 0.04 -22.15 -44.89
N ALA A 57 1.29 -21.68 -44.94
CA ALA A 57 2.24 -22.04 -43.92
C ALA A 57 1.62 -21.69 -42.57
N GLU A 58 1.22 -22.68 -41.82
CA GLU A 58 0.88 -22.59 -40.42
C GLU A 58 2.15 -22.13 -39.70
N THR A 59 2.24 -20.83 -39.44
CA THR A 59 3.27 -20.30 -38.54
C THR A 59 2.91 -20.88 -37.17
N GLU A 60 3.63 -21.90 -36.75
CA GLU A 60 3.59 -22.39 -35.38
C GLU A 60 3.74 -21.16 -34.45
N ALA A 61 2.73 -20.87 -33.66
CA ALA A 61 2.85 -19.92 -32.56
C ALA A 61 4.04 -20.37 -31.70
N PRO A 62 4.94 -19.45 -31.31
CA PRO A 62 6.05 -19.84 -30.44
C PRO A 62 5.49 -20.57 -29.24
N ALA A 63 6.05 -21.75 -28.95
CA ALA A 63 5.69 -22.52 -27.77
C ALA A 63 5.78 -21.59 -26.56
N ALA A 64 4.69 -21.50 -25.79
CA ALA A 64 4.68 -20.70 -24.58
C ALA A 64 5.90 -21.10 -23.73
N ALA A 65 6.68 -20.12 -23.32
CA ALA A 65 7.85 -20.37 -22.48
C ALA A 65 7.41 -21.13 -21.21
N GLU A 66 8.15 -22.18 -20.85
CA GLU A 66 7.85 -22.98 -19.67
C GLU A 66 7.82 -22.07 -18.42
N ASN A 67 6.76 -22.14 -17.62
CA ASN A 67 6.65 -21.36 -16.38
C ASN A 67 7.53 -22.00 -15.27
N PRO A 68 8.68 -21.42 -14.90
CA PRO A 68 9.61 -22.02 -13.95
C PRO A 68 9.15 -21.96 -12.49
N VAL A 69 8.07 -21.23 -12.20
CA VAL A 69 7.55 -21.03 -10.82
C VAL A 69 6.25 -21.77 -10.55
N ALA A 70 5.69 -22.49 -11.54
CA ALA A 70 4.46 -23.25 -11.37
C ALA A 70 4.55 -24.23 -10.19
N GLY A 71 3.51 -24.28 -9.36
CA GLY A 71 3.42 -25.15 -8.18
C GLY A 71 4.22 -24.68 -6.96
N LYS A 72 5.04 -23.63 -7.07
CA LYS A 72 5.73 -23.01 -5.94
C LYS A 72 4.75 -22.50 -4.89
N LYS A 73 5.24 -22.33 -3.65
CA LYS A 73 4.46 -21.84 -2.52
C LYS A 73 5.10 -20.60 -1.92
N VAL A 74 4.36 -19.49 -1.90
CA VAL A 74 4.83 -18.20 -1.40
C VAL A 74 3.88 -17.60 -0.38
N ALA A 75 4.38 -16.68 0.43
CA ALA A 75 3.55 -15.88 1.33
C ALA A 75 3.92 -14.40 1.26
N TYR A 76 2.91 -13.54 1.48
CA TYR A 76 3.13 -12.15 1.86
C TYR A 76 2.82 -11.97 3.35
N ILE A 77 3.76 -11.40 4.10
CA ILE A 77 3.69 -11.22 5.55
C ILE A 77 3.83 -9.75 5.88
N MET A 78 2.71 -9.13 6.26
CA MET A 78 2.59 -7.71 6.60
C MET A 78 2.68 -7.53 8.11
N GLN A 79 3.59 -6.68 8.58
CA GLN A 79 3.72 -6.37 10.01
C GLN A 79 2.52 -5.56 10.52
N LEU A 80 2.06 -4.58 9.75
CA LEU A 80 1.00 -3.66 10.15
C LEU A 80 -0.38 -4.35 10.23
N PRO A 81 -1.37 -3.73 10.87
CA PRO A 81 -2.75 -4.18 10.81
C PRO A 81 -3.34 -4.00 9.40
N SER A 82 -4.49 -4.65 9.18
CA SER A 82 -5.21 -4.53 7.92
C SER A 82 -5.68 -3.09 7.67
N ALA A 83 -5.40 -2.58 6.45
CA ALA A 83 -5.93 -1.34 5.92
C ALA A 83 -6.34 -1.55 4.46
N THR A 84 -7.14 -0.64 3.89
CA THR A 84 -7.64 -0.77 2.51
C THR A 84 -6.51 -0.91 1.50
N ILE A 85 -5.48 -0.07 1.58
CA ILE A 85 -4.31 -0.11 0.69
C ILE A 85 -3.57 -1.47 0.76
N PHE A 86 -3.51 -2.10 1.95
CA PHE A 86 -2.86 -3.40 2.10
C PHE A 86 -3.73 -4.56 1.60
N GLN A 87 -5.05 -4.39 1.53
CA GLN A 87 -5.92 -5.35 0.84
C GLN A 87 -5.73 -5.26 -0.68
N MET A 88 -5.65 -4.05 -1.25
CA MET A 88 -5.33 -3.85 -2.68
C MET A 88 -3.99 -4.51 -3.05
N TRP A 89 -2.98 -4.32 -2.22
CA TRP A 89 -1.69 -4.99 -2.34
C TRP A 89 -1.82 -6.53 -2.36
N LYS A 90 -2.50 -7.08 -1.35
CA LYS A 90 -2.73 -8.52 -1.23
C LYS A 90 -3.44 -9.08 -2.46
N ASP A 91 -4.48 -8.40 -2.94
CA ASP A 91 -5.30 -8.87 -4.05
C ASP A 91 -4.51 -8.85 -5.36
N SER A 92 -3.61 -7.88 -5.56
CA SER A 92 -2.71 -7.87 -6.72
C SER A 92 -1.66 -8.98 -6.67
N CYS A 93 -1.06 -9.24 -5.49
CA CYS A 93 -0.17 -10.38 -5.29
C CYS A 93 -0.88 -11.71 -5.60
N ALA A 94 -2.12 -11.88 -5.12
CA ALA A 94 -2.91 -13.08 -5.33
C ALA A 94 -3.22 -13.30 -6.82
N SER A 95 -3.60 -12.23 -7.54
CA SER A 95 -3.90 -12.30 -8.97
C SER A 95 -2.69 -12.74 -9.81
N LEU A 96 -1.50 -12.22 -9.52
CA LEU A 96 -0.28 -12.66 -10.20
C LEU A 96 0.06 -14.11 -9.88
N CYS A 97 -0.04 -14.52 -8.60
CA CYS A 97 0.23 -15.90 -8.19
C CYS A 97 -0.74 -16.88 -8.86
N GLU A 98 -2.04 -16.55 -8.95
CA GLU A 98 -3.03 -17.35 -9.67
C GLU A 98 -2.67 -17.50 -11.15
N ALA A 99 -2.31 -16.40 -11.83
CA ALA A 99 -1.92 -16.39 -13.23
C ALA A 99 -0.66 -17.25 -13.51
N LEU A 100 0.20 -17.44 -12.51
CA LEU A 100 1.44 -18.20 -12.59
C LEU A 100 1.35 -19.59 -11.96
N ASP A 101 0.16 -20.08 -11.58
CA ASP A 101 -0.03 -21.36 -10.87
C ASP A 101 0.86 -21.49 -9.61
N VAL A 102 0.94 -20.41 -8.83
CA VAL A 102 1.71 -20.33 -7.57
C VAL A 102 0.73 -20.31 -6.39
N LYS A 103 1.01 -21.12 -5.36
CA LYS A 103 0.20 -21.13 -4.12
C LYS A 103 0.57 -19.93 -3.27
N PHE A 104 -0.44 -19.13 -2.89
CA PHE A 104 -0.27 -17.87 -2.18
C PHE A 104 -1.01 -17.85 -0.85
N ASP A 105 -0.30 -17.51 0.23
CA ASP A 105 -0.86 -17.23 1.55
C ASP A 105 -0.55 -15.78 1.96
N PHE A 106 -1.40 -15.21 2.81
CA PHE A 106 -1.25 -13.83 3.29
C PHE A 106 -1.49 -13.73 4.80
N PHE A 107 -0.66 -12.94 5.49
CA PHE A 107 -0.72 -12.77 6.94
C PHE A 107 -0.60 -11.30 7.35
N PHE A 108 -1.56 -10.82 8.16
CA PHE A 108 -1.45 -9.58 8.90
C PHE A 108 -0.94 -9.84 10.32
N CYS A 109 0.02 -9.05 10.80
CA CYS A 109 0.62 -9.22 12.11
C CYS A 109 0.20 -8.15 13.12
N ASP A 110 -0.77 -7.29 12.79
CA ASP A 110 -1.45 -6.35 13.70
C ASP A 110 -0.50 -5.35 14.40
N GLY A 111 0.64 -5.01 13.79
CA GLY A 111 1.67 -4.15 14.35
C GLY A 111 2.61 -4.86 15.34
N ASP A 112 2.44 -6.17 15.53
CA ASP A 112 3.27 -6.96 16.44
C ASP A 112 4.51 -7.53 15.73
N SER A 113 5.68 -6.98 16.04
CA SER A 113 6.96 -7.41 15.48
C SER A 113 7.30 -8.86 15.84
N ASN A 114 6.90 -9.36 17.01
CA ASN A 114 7.16 -10.75 17.37
C ASN A 114 6.29 -11.70 16.54
N LYS A 115 4.99 -11.38 16.38
CA LYS A 115 4.09 -12.11 15.50
C LYS A 115 4.61 -12.15 14.07
N TRP A 116 5.14 -11.02 13.56
CA TRP A 116 5.73 -10.93 12.23
C TRP A 116 6.94 -11.86 12.09
N GLN A 117 7.89 -11.82 13.03
CA GLN A 117 9.05 -12.71 13.04
C GLN A 117 8.66 -14.20 13.18
N ASP A 118 7.71 -14.52 14.05
CA ASP A 118 7.26 -15.90 14.26
C ASP A 118 6.50 -16.44 13.04
N THR A 119 5.76 -15.58 12.34
CA THR A 119 5.10 -15.95 11.08
C THR A 119 6.13 -16.26 9.99
N ILE A 120 7.20 -15.44 9.87
CA ILE A 120 8.30 -15.69 8.94
C ILE A 120 8.99 -17.03 9.25
N ARG A 121 9.34 -17.28 10.52
CA ARG A 121 9.95 -18.57 10.94
C ARG A 121 9.03 -19.76 10.63
N THR A 122 7.72 -19.60 10.86
CA THR A 122 6.72 -20.62 10.59
C THR A 122 6.65 -20.93 9.11
N CYS A 123 6.57 -19.93 8.24
CA CYS A 123 6.55 -20.11 6.79
C CYS A 123 7.86 -20.75 6.29
N ALA A 124 9.03 -20.27 6.75
CA ALA A 124 10.33 -20.84 6.39
C ALA A 124 10.41 -22.33 6.76
N SER A 125 10.01 -22.70 7.98
CA SER A 125 10.04 -24.10 8.45
C SER A 125 8.94 -24.98 7.81
N ALA A 126 7.84 -24.40 7.32
CA ALA A 126 6.77 -25.10 6.62
C ALA A 126 7.05 -25.32 5.11
N GLY A 127 8.25 -24.97 4.64
CA GLY A 127 8.70 -25.24 3.28
C GLY A 127 8.08 -24.33 2.23
N TYR A 128 7.86 -23.04 2.56
CA TYR A 128 7.59 -22.04 1.55
C TYR A 128 8.84 -21.82 0.69
N ASP A 129 8.64 -21.62 -0.61
CA ASP A 129 9.74 -21.35 -1.55
C ASP A 129 10.16 -19.87 -1.49
N GLY A 130 9.24 -18.97 -1.21
CA GLY A 130 9.52 -17.53 -1.16
C GLY A 130 8.61 -16.74 -0.22
N LEU A 131 9.14 -15.64 0.28
CA LEU A 131 8.43 -14.70 1.14
C LEU A 131 8.58 -13.28 0.63
N LEU A 132 7.47 -12.56 0.52
CA LEU A 132 7.42 -11.11 0.44
C LEU A 132 7.07 -10.61 1.84
N VAL A 133 7.98 -9.87 2.49
CA VAL A 133 7.79 -9.41 3.88
C VAL A 133 7.82 -7.88 3.93
N SER A 134 6.94 -7.26 4.73
CA SER A 134 6.85 -5.80 4.71
C SER A 134 6.72 -5.16 6.08
N HIS A 135 7.16 -3.89 6.13
CA HIS A 135 7.07 -2.97 7.27
C HIS A 135 7.78 -3.48 8.54
N GLY A 136 8.79 -4.34 8.38
CA GLY A 136 9.65 -4.74 9.50
C GLY A 136 10.41 -3.56 10.11
N ASN A 137 10.72 -3.66 11.40
CA ASN A 137 11.49 -2.62 12.09
C ASN A 137 12.88 -2.47 11.49
N GLN A 138 13.30 -1.23 11.25
CA GLN A 138 14.57 -0.90 10.62
C GLN A 138 15.77 -1.53 11.34
N ASP A 139 15.87 -1.36 12.66
CA ASP A 139 17.01 -1.81 13.46
C ASP A 139 17.12 -3.32 13.63
N GLY A 140 15.99 -4.04 13.66
CA GLY A 140 15.96 -5.48 13.97
C GLY A 140 15.88 -6.39 12.75
N SER A 141 15.34 -5.89 11.63
CA SER A 141 15.01 -6.73 10.47
C SER A 141 16.24 -7.30 9.76
N TYR A 142 17.36 -6.54 9.70
CA TYR A 142 18.58 -7.03 9.09
C TYR A 142 19.13 -8.27 9.79
N VAL A 143 19.33 -8.19 11.12
CA VAL A 143 19.88 -9.31 11.91
C VAL A 143 18.97 -10.52 11.83
N PHE A 144 17.66 -10.28 12.01
CA PHE A 144 16.65 -11.34 11.96
C PHE A 144 16.58 -12.04 10.60
N LEU A 145 16.49 -11.29 9.49
CA LEU A 145 16.39 -11.88 8.15
C LEU A 145 17.71 -12.53 7.72
N LYS A 146 18.86 -12.02 8.20
CA LYS A 146 20.15 -12.68 8.01
C LYS A 146 20.15 -14.07 8.64
N GLU A 147 19.69 -14.23 9.89
CA GLU A 147 19.55 -15.54 10.52
C GLU A 147 18.63 -16.47 9.73
N ILE A 148 17.50 -15.95 9.21
CA ILE A 148 16.57 -16.74 8.39
C ILE A 148 17.24 -17.21 7.10
N THR A 149 17.95 -16.35 6.38
CA THR A 149 18.62 -16.72 5.11
C THR A 149 19.77 -17.69 5.34
N GLU A 150 20.49 -17.59 6.43
CA GLU A 150 21.54 -18.56 6.82
C GLU A 150 20.96 -19.94 7.17
N GLN A 151 19.80 -19.97 7.84
CA GLN A 151 19.13 -21.22 8.22
C GLN A 151 18.38 -21.88 7.07
N TYR A 152 17.83 -21.08 6.14
CA TYR A 152 17.03 -21.53 4.99
C TYR A 152 17.58 -20.93 3.68
N PRO A 153 18.75 -21.43 3.20
CA PRO A 153 19.45 -20.81 2.06
C PRO A 153 18.70 -20.88 0.73
N ASP A 154 17.74 -21.79 0.58
CA ASP A 154 16.92 -21.93 -0.61
C ASP A 154 15.68 -21.01 -0.59
N LEU A 155 15.32 -20.45 0.58
CA LEU A 155 14.20 -19.55 0.72
C LEU A 155 14.50 -18.20 0.08
N LYS A 156 13.67 -17.78 -0.88
CA LYS A 156 13.80 -16.47 -1.53
C LYS A 156 13.06 -15.43 -0.71
N ILE A 157 13.63 -14.23 -0.56
CA ILE A 157 13.03 -13.15 0.22
C ILE A 157 13.08 -11.84 -0.56
N VAL A 158 11.93 -11.19 -0.65
CA VAL A 158 11.79 -9.78 -1.05
C VAL A 158 11.25 -9.02 0.14
N THR A 159 11.81 -7.85 0.43
CA THR A 159 11.24 -6.95 1.44
C THR A 159 10.55 -5.78 0.77
N PHE A 160 9.46 -5.29 1.37
CA PHE A 160 8.84 -4.03 1.00
C PHE A 160 8.78 -3.11 2.23
N ASP A 161 9.20 -1.87 2.05
CA ASP A 161 9.28 -0.86 3.11
C ASP A 161 9.92 -1.36 4.41
N THR A 162 10.85 -2.31 4.26
CA THR A 162 11.68 -2.88 5.33
C THR A 162 13.13 -2.61 4.96
N GLN A 163 13.62 -1.43 5.27
CA GLN A 163 15.00 -1.05 4.97
C GLN A 163 15.94 -1.60 6.06
N PHE A 164 17.05 -2.17 5.63
CA PHE A 164 18.06 -2.66 6.54
C PHE A 164 18.99 -1.53 6.96
N TYR A 165 19.01 -1.24 8.25
CA TYR A 165 19.85 -0.21 8.81
C TYR A 165 20.48 -0.71 10.11
N THR A 166 21.81 -0.64 10.20
CA THR A 166 22.55 -1.10 11.39
C THR A 166 23.82 -0.28 11.53
N ASP A 167 24.19 0.05 12.74
CA ASP A 167 25.39 0.84 13.08
C ASP A 167 25.50 2.19 12.33
N GLY A 168 24.36 2.80 12.00
CA GLY A 168 24.31 4.08 11.29
C GLY A 168 24.44 3.97 9.77
N GLU A 169 24.41 2.77 9.20
CA GLU A 169 24.57 2.52 7.78
C GLU A 169 23.49 1.58 7.21
N TYR A 170 23.15 1.80 5.94
CA TYR A 170 22.26 0.90 5.19
C TYR A 170 23.00 -0.39 4.84
N GLN A 171 22.34 -1.50 5.05
CA GLN A 171 22.88 -2.82 4.84
C GLN A 171 22.21 -3.51 3.66
N LYS A 172 22.99 -4.40 3.01
CA LYS A 172 22.49 -5.34 1.99
C LYS A 172 22.58 -6.75 2.54
N LEU A 173 21.62 -7.57 2.18
CA LEU A 173 21.61 -8.99 2.52
C LEU A 173 21.65 -9.80 1.20
N PRO A 174 22.71 -10.60 0.96
CA PRO A 174 22.82 -11.38 -0.27
C PRO A 174 21.58 -12.26 -0.50
N GLY A 175 21.05 -12.21 -1.73
CA GLY A 175 19.86 -12.97 -2.12
C GLY A 175 18.53 -12.34 -1.72
N VAL A 176 18.53 -11.22 -0.98
CA VAL A 176 17.34 -10.46 -0.64
C VAL A 176 17.27 -9.20 -1.49
N THR A 177 16.15 -8.99 -2.16
CA THR A 177 15.86 -7.73 -2.84
C THR A 177 15.01 -6.84 -1.93
N GLN A 178 15.45 -5.61 -1.73
CA GLN A 178 14.73 -4.60 -0.96
C GLN A 178 13.93 -3.70 -1.91
N MET A 179 12.63 -3.66 -1.77
CA MET A 179 11.75 -2.76 -2.52
C MET A 179 11.21 -1.67 -1.59
N PHE A 180 11.18 -0.43 -2.07
CA PHE A 180 10.70 0.72 -1.31
C PHE A 180 9.84 1.63 -2.17
N GLN A 181 9.01 2.44 -1.53
CA GLN A 181 8.55 3.69 -2.11
C GLN A 181 9.68 4.72 -2.05
N GLN A 182 9.73 5.63 -2.99
CA GLN A 182 10.59 6.82 -2.89
C GLN A 182 10.02 7.80 -1.84
N ASP A 183 10.00 7.39 -0.58
CA ASP A 183 9.36 8.11 0.53
C ASP A 183 9.79 9.56 0.67
N LYS A 184 11.05 9.86 0.40
CA LYS A 184 11.54 11.24 0.34
C LYS A 184 10.76 12.05 -0.69
N SER A 185 10.52 11.51 -1.90
CA SER A 185 9.78 12.20 -2.95
C SER A 185 8.30 12.38 -2.60
N LEU A 186 7.69 11.42 -1.89
CA LEU A 186 6.30 11.51 -1.44
C LEU A 186 6.04 12.73 -0.56
N VAL A 187 6.99 13.08 0.30
CA VAL A 187 6.89 14.29 1.13
C VAL A 187 7.29 15.54 0.35
N THR A 188 8.38 15.49 -0.42
CA THR A 188 8.87 16.70 -1.10
C THR A 188 7.91 17.22 -2.16
N VAL A 189 7.16 16.35 -2.88
CA VAL A 189 6.11 16.80 -3.82
C VAL A 189 4.97 17.54 -3.12
N LEU A 190 4.67 17.19 -1.86
CA LEU A 190 3.66 17.89 -1.06
C LEU A 190 4.20 19.22 -0.53
N LEU A 191 5.47 19.25 -0.11
CA LEU A 191 6.15 20.48 0.32
C LEU A 191 6.24 21.47 -0.83
N ASP A 192 6.58 21.02 -2.05
CA ASP A 192 6.64 21.86 -3.24
C ASP A 192 5.28 22.49 -3.56
N GLN A 193 4.16 21.79 -3.37
CA GLN A 193 2.81 22.35 -3.53
C GLN A 193 2.51 23.43 -2.50
N MET A 194 2.93 23.23 -1.24
CA MET A 194 2.76 24.25 -0.21
C MET A 194 3.61 25.48 -0.50
N ILE A 195 4.84 25.30 -0.98
CA ILE A 195 5.74 26.39 -1.39
C ILE A 195 5.18 27.11 -2.63
N GLU A 196 4.68 26.41 -3.62
CA GLU A 196 4.04 27.00 -4.80
C GLU A 196 2.91 27.97 -4.40
N LYS A 197 2.11 27.57 -3.41
CA LYS A 197 0.96 28.35 -2.95
C LYS A 197 1.32 29.50 -2.00
N TYR A 198 2.26 29.29 -1.08
CA TYR A 198 2.52 30.21 0.03
C TYR A 198 3.91 30.88 -0.02
N GLY A 199 4.80 30.43 -0.91
CA GLY A 199 6.18 30.88 -1.01
C GLY A 199 7.15 30.12 -0.10
N GLU A 200 8.44 30.37 -0.28
CA GLU A 200 9.48 29.83 0.59
C GLU A 200 9.36 30.38 2.01
N GLY A 201 9.73 29.57 3.00
CA GLY A 201 9.53 29.86 4.41
C GLY A 201 8.11 29.55 4.89
N VAL A 202 7.32 28.79 4.10
CA VAL A 202 5.97 28.34 4.47
C VAL A 202 5.98 27.61 5.82
N ARG A 203 5.06 27.96 6.71
CA ARG A 203 4.99 27.49 8.10
C ARG A 203 4.09 26.27 8.22
N LEU A 204 4.69 25.13 8.49
CA LEU A 204 4.01 23.83 8.44
C LEU A 204 4.00 23.11 9.79
N ILE A 205 2.87 22.45 10.06
CA ILE A 205 2.77 21.43 11.10
C ILE A 205 3.08 20.07 10.46
N LYS A 206 3.94 19.28 11.11
CA LYS A 206 4.25 17.90 10.74
C LYS A 206 3.50 16.94 11.64
N VAL A 207 2.83 15.91 11.06
CA VAL A 207 2.11 14.88 11.81
C VAL A 207 2.68 13.50 11.46
N TRP A 208 3.35 12.87 12.45
CA TRP A 208 4.05 11.60 12.31
C TRP A 208 4.28 10.92 13.67
N ARG A 209 4.84 9.73 13.72
CA ARG A 209 5.09 8.97 14.96
C ARG A 209 6.46 9.22 15.61
N GLY A 210 7.25 10.14 15.06
CA GLY A 210 8.62 10.38 15.52
C GLY A 210 9.65 9.46 14.87
N PRO A 211 10.95 9.70 15.17
CA PRO A 211 12.06 8.96 14.58
C PRO A 211 12.09 7.51 15.05
N ASN A 212 12.64 6.63 14.21
CA ASN A 212 12.82 5.19 14.48
C ASN A 212 11.51 4.42 14.73
N TYR A 213 10.37 4.98 14.31
CA TYR A 213 9.10 4.26 14.42
C TYR A 213 8.98 3.20 13.33
N ASN A 214 9.14 3.58 12.07
CA ASN A 214 9.25 2.69 10.93
C ASN A 214 10.12 3.30 9.83
N SER A 215 10.63 2.45 8.97
CA SER A 215 11.53 2.82 7.89
C SER A 215 10.94 3.86 6.90
N PRO A 216 9.66 3.77 6.44
CA PRO A 216 9.05 4.80 5.60
C PRO A 216 9.09 6.20 6.21
N PHE A 217 8.76 6.34 7.49
CA PHE A 217 8.72 7.65 8.15
C PHE A 217 10.11 8.28 8.26
N ASP A 218 11.13 7.48 8.54
CA ASP A 218 12.50 7.97 8.62
C ASP A 218 13.00 8.44 7.24
N ARG A 219 12.62 7.75 6.14
CA ARG A 219 12.95 8.19 4.78
C ARG A 219 12.16 9.46 4.36
N ARG A 220 10.88 9.58 4.76
CA ARG A 220 10.07 10.81 4.58
C ARG A 220 10.68 11.99 5.31
N GLU A 221 11.16 11.76 6.52
CA GLU A 221 11.81 12.80 7.35
C GLU A 221 13.09 13.37 6.72
N VAL A 222 13.87 12.58 5.97
CA VAL A 222 15.03 13.07 5.22
C VAL A 222 14.62 14.22 4.28
N GLY A 223 13.52 14.04 3.52
CA GLY A 223 13.01 15.10 2.63
C GLY A 223 12.58 16.35 3.37
N TRP A 224 11.89 16.19 4.50
CA TRP A 224 11.49 17.32 5.33
C TRP A 224 12.66 18.11 5.85
N GLN A 225 13.67 17.44 6.44
CA GLN A 225 14.86 18.07 7.00
C GLN A 225 15.70 18.80 5.95
N GLU A 226 15.81 18.27 4.73
CA GLU A 226 16.50 18.97 3.65
C GLU A 226 15.80 20.28 3.26
N TYR A 227 14.47 20.31 3.22
CA TYR A 227 13.69 21.51 2.89
C TYR A 227 13.76 22.54 4.01
N GLU A 228 13.73 22.11 5.26
CA GLU A 228 13.87 22.97 6.44
C GLU A 228 15.29 23.56 6.50
N ALA A 229 16.34 22.74 6.32
CA ALA A 229 17.73 23.20 6.29
C ALA A 229 18.02 24.17 5.15
N ALA A 230 17.32 24.03 4.02
CA ALA A 230 17.38 24.97 2.90
C ALA A 230 16.57 26.26 3.12
N GLY A 231 15.87 26.40 4.24
CA GLY A 231 15.00 27.54 4.55
C GLY A 231 13.73 27.63 3.70
N LYS A 232 13.39 26.57 2.96
CA LYS A 232 12.19 26.51 2.11
C LYS A 232 10.91 26.37 2.91
N ILE A 233 10.98 25.72 4.07
CA ILE A 233 9.87 25.54 5.01
C ILE A 233 10.32 25.92 6.43
N VAL A 234 9.33 26.16 7.30
CA VAL A 234 9.54 26.35 8.74
C VAL A 234 8.60 25.40 9.48
N THR A 235 9.16 24.50 10.28
CA THR A 235 8.36 23.63 11.16
C THR A 235 7.86 24.45 12.35
N VAL A 236 6.54 24.74 12.41
CA VAL A 236 5.91 25.48 13.51
C VAL A 236 5.26 24.55 14.52
N GLY A 237 5.16 23.28 14.23
CA GLY A 237 4.65 22.26 15.13
C GLY A 237 4.93 20.85 14.68
N GLU A 238 5.04 19.98 15.67
CA GLU A 238 5.16 18.54 15.47
C GLU A 238 4.12 17.84 16.34
N VAL A 239 3.28 17.04 15.70
CA VAL A 239 2.18 16.32 16.34
C VAL A 239 2.41 14.82 16.15
N GLN A 240 2.42 14.09 17.27
CA GLN A 240 2.70 12.66 17.26
C GLN A 240 1.49 11.86 17.76
N PRO A 241 0.74 11.20 16.85
CA PRO A 241 -0.28 10.23 17.23
C PRO A 241 0.30 9.13 18.11
N LEU A 242 -0.44 8.68 19.11
CA LEU A 242 0.02 7.62 20.03
C LEU A 242 -0.19 6.21 19.45
N GLN A 243 -1.09 6.10 18.48
CA GLN A 243 -1.46 4.86 17.79
C GLN A 243 -1.66 5.12 16.30
N ASP A 244 -1.53 4.09 15.48
CA ASP A 244 -1.86 4.14 14.05
C ASP A 244 -3.38 4.07 13.87
N SER A 245 -4.04 5.17 14.18
CA SER A 245 -5.49 5.29 14.05
C SER A 245 -5.92 6.74 13.80
N VAL A 246 -7.04 6.87 13.11
CA VAL A 246 -7.70 8.15 12.85
C VAL A 246 -8.02 8.87 14.16
N ASP A 247 -8.56 8.15 15.15
CA ASP A 247 -8.95 8.74 16.45
C ASP A 247 -7.75 9.27 17.23
N SER A 248 -6.63 8.56 17.22
CA SER A 248 -5.40 9.03 17.88
C SER A 248 -4.88 10.30 17.21
N ALA A 249 -4.80 10.32 15.88
CA ALA A 249 -4.35 11.48 15.13
C ALA A 249 -5.31 12.67 15.30
N ASN A 250 -6.64 12.45 15.26
CA ASN A 250 -7.64 13.48 15.52
C ASN A 250 -7.45 14.10 16.92
N THR A 251 -7.37 13.26 17.96
CA THR A 251 -7.28 13.72 19.35
C THR A 251 -6.07 14.63 19.58
N VAL A 252 -4.88 14.20 19.13
CA VAL A 252 -3.65 14.98 19.34
C VAL A 252 -3.60 16.23 18.47
N THR A 253 -4.12 16.17 17.24
CA THR A 253 -4.19 17.33 16.33
C THR A 253 -5.19 18.36 16.83
N ALA A 254 -6.39 17.93 17.25
CA ALA A 254 -7.40 18.84 17.81
C ALA A 254 -6.88 19.56 19.05
N ALA A 255 -6.17 18.84 19.94
CA ALA A 255 -5.53 19.46 21.11
C ALA A 255 -4.45 20.47 20.72
N TYR A 256 -3.63 20.16 19.72
CA TYR A 256 -2.59 21.06 19.22
C TYR A 256 -3.19 22.34 18.61
N LEU A 257 -4.23 22.22 17.77
CA LEU A 257 -4.90 23.35 17.11
C LEU A 257 -5.56 24.31 18.11
N GLN A 258 -5.88 23.87 19.34
CA GLN A 258 -6.36 24.77 20.40
C GLN A 258 -5.25 25.67 20.96
N SER A 259 -3.99 25.31 20.77
CA SER A 259 -2.82 26.04 21.32
C SER A 259 -2.18 27.02 20.35
N VAL A 260 -2.60 27.02 19.08
CA VAL A 260 -2.00 27.84 18.02
C VAL A 260 -3.02 28.79 17.39
N ASN A 261 -2.57 29.93 16.85
CA ASN A 261 -3.43 30.80 16.08
C ASN A 261 -3.41 30.39 14.60
N ARG A 262 -4.58 30.50 13.92
CA ARG A 262 -4.67 30.24 12.48
C ARG A 262 -3.67 31.04 11.64
N ALA A 263 -3.41 32.28 12.04
CA ALA A 263 -2.47 33.17 11.33
C ALA A 263 -1.01 32.76 11.42
N ASP A 264 -0.65 31.85 12.33
CA ASP A 264 0.74 31.42 12.55
C ASP A 264 1.09 30.12 11.80
N VAL A 265 0.12 29.54 11.06
CA VAL A 265 0.26 28.26 10.37
C VAL A 265 -0.27 28.36 8.94
N ASP A 266 0.50 27.89 7.97
CA ASP A 266 0.13 27.92 6.56
C ASP A 266 -0.40 26.57 6.07
N GLY A 267 -0.01 25.44 6.70
CA GLY A 267 -0.50 24.11 6.33
C GLY A 267 -0.08 22.99 7.27
N VAL A 268 -0.60 21.79 7.00
CA VAL A 268 -0.30 20.56 7.73
C VAL A 268 0.11 19.47 6.74
N ILE A 269 1.18 18.74 7.03
CA ILE A 269 1.56 17.53 6.29
C ILE A 269 1.54 16.33 7.24
N ALA A 270 0.75 15.33 6.89
CA ALA A 270 0.69 14.05 7.58
C ALA A 270 1.49 12.98 6.83
N TYR A 271 2.32 12.23 7.55
CA TYR A 271 3.17 11.20 6.94
C TYR A 271 2.45 9.87 6.64
N TYR A 272 1.17 9.81 6.88
CA TYR A 272 0.34 8.64 6.64
C TYR A 272 -1.13 9.06 6.46
N ASP A 273 -1.87 8.37 5.59
CA ASP A 273 -3.26 8.67 5.27
C ASP A 273 -4.20 8.58 6.47
N LEU A 274 -4.06 7.55 7.33
CA LEU A 274 -4.87 7.46 8.57
C LEU A 274 -4.65 8.66 9.50
N TYR A 275 -3.43 9.21 9.52
CA TYR A 275 -3.18 10.46 10.26
C TYR A 275 -3.79 11.63 9.52
N GLY A 276 -3.73 11.63 8.18
CA GLY A 276 -4.41 12.60 7.34
C GLY A 276 -5.90 12.67 7.62
N GLN A 277 -6.58 11.54 7.73
CA GLN A 277 -8.00 11.46 8.10
C GLN A 277 -8.27 12.08 9.49
N GLY A 278 -7.42 11.79 10.46
CA GLY A 278 -7.51 12.38 11.80
C GLY A 278 -7.28 13.89 11.81
N VAL A 279 -6.28 14.36 11.05
CA VAL A 279 -6.00 15.80 10.85
C VAL A 279 -7.18 16.49 10.18
N TYR A 280 -7.72 15.89 9.11
CA TYR A 280 -8.90 16.41 8.42
C TYR A 280 -10.08 16.59 9.36
N ASN A 281 -10.40 15.59 10.18
CA ASN A 281 -11.48 15.66 11.16
C ASN A 281 -11.23 16.80 12.18
N ALA A 282 -10.00 16.90 12.72
CA ALA A 282 -9.64 17.95 13.66
C ALA A 282 -9.78 19.36 13.07
N ILE A 283 -9.41 19.55 11.80
CA ILE A 283 -9.57 20.82 11.09
C ILE A 283 -11.05 21.08 10.80
N ALA A 284 -11.78 20.12 10.25
CA ALA A 284 -13.17 20.25 9.84
C ALA A 284 -14.11 20.60 11.02
N GLU A 285 -13.80 20.09 12.21
CA GLU A 285 -14.58 20.36 13.43
C GLU A 285 -14.20 21.66 14.15
N ASN A 286 -13.10 22.33 13.76
CA ASN A 286 -12.60 23.53 14.41
C ASN A 286 -12.97 24.80 13.64
N ASP A 287 -13.91 25.61 14.15
CA ASP A 287 -14.41 26.84 13.50
C ASP A 287 -13.31 27.86 13.15
N ASN A 288 -12.17 27.83 13.82
CA ASN A 288 -11.05 28.73 13.52
C ASN A 288 -10.19 28.24 12.36
N PHE A 289 -10.29 26.95 11.97
CA PHE A 289 -9.45 26.32 10.97
C PHE A 289 -10.22 25.76 9.78
N ASN A 290 -11.54 25.60 9.88
CA ASN A 290 -12.35 24.93 8.85
C ASN A 290 -12.88 25.87 7.75
N GLY A 291 -12.48 27.13 7.73
CA GLY A 291 -12.95 28.12 6.75
C GLY A 291 -14.19 28.91 7.16
N LYS A 292 -14.79 28.62 8.34
CA LYS A 292 -15.96 29.36 8.82
C LYS A 292 -15.64 30.81 9.24
N ASN A 293 -14.46 31.00 9.81
CA ASN A 293 -13.98 32.29 10.34
C ASN A 293 -12.79 32.85 9.53
N GLY A 294 -12.65 32.49 8.26
CA GLY A 294 -11.56 32.89 7.38
C GLY A 294 -11.22 31.76 6.40
N ASP A 295 -9.99 31.74 5.89
CA ASP A 295 -9.54 30.65 5.03
C ASP A 295 -9.30 29.36 5.82
N ALA A 296 -9.72 28.22 5.26
CA ALA A 296 -9.45 26.91 5.84
C ALA A 296 -7.94 26.67 5.96
N LEU A 297 -7.53 25.89 6.96
CA LEU A 297 -6.16 25.41 7.07
C LEU A 297 -5.97 24.24 6.07
N PRO A 298 -5.14 24.39 5.05
CA PRO A 298 -4.91 23.30 4.12
C PRO A 298 -4.04 22.22 4.74
N MET A 299 -4.28 21.00 4.31
CA MET A 299 -3.44 19.85 4.64
C MET A 299 -3.15 19.00 3.41
N ALA A 300 -2.11 18.19 3.52
CA ALA A 300 -1.83 17.10 2.62
C ALA A 300 -1.29 15.89 3.39
N SER A 301 -1.38 14.71 2.82
CA SER A 301 -0.88 13.47 3.44
C SER A 301 -0.08 12.62 2.47
N VAL A 302 0.69 11.70 3.02
CA VAL A 302 1.24 10.59 2.24
C VAL A 302 0.24 9.44 2.29
N ASP A 303 0.19 8.68 1.21
CA ASP A 303 -0.76 7.63 0.88
C ASP A 303 -2.18 8.17 0.59
N ILE A 304 -3.02 7.34 -0.01
CA ILE A 304 -4.40 7.68 -0.37
C ILE A 304 -5.29 6.44 -0.38
N ASP A 305 -6.43 6.51 0.28
CA ASP A 305 -7.45 5.48 0.30
C ASP A 305 -8.82 6.00 -0.21
N PRO A 306 -9.89 5.19 -0.33
CA PRO A 306 -11.20 5.65 -0.78
C PRO A 306 -11.83 6.75 0.10
N VAL A 307 -11.55 6.77 1.41
CA VAL A 307 -12.04 7.80 2.33
C VAL A 307 -11.36 9.13 2.03
N ASP A 308 -10.06 9.10 1.70
CA ASP A 308 -9.27 10.28 1.39
C ASP A 308 -9.75 10.92 0.08
N VAL A 309 -9.97 10.12 -0.96
CA VAL A 309 -10.58 10.60 -2.22
C VAL A 309 -11.92 11.31 -1.93
N THR A 310 -12.77 10.72 -1.09
CA THR A 310 -14.05 11.32 -0.69
C THR A 310 -13.87 12.64 0.05
N ASN A 311 -12.92 12.71 0.98
CA ASN A 311 -12.63 13.92 1.77
C ASN A 311 -12.03 15.01 0.88
N MET A 312 -11.12 14.68 -0.02
CA MET A 312 -10.51 15.60 -0.99
C MET A 312 -11.56 16.17 -1.96
N LEU A 313 -12.50 15.35 -2.43
CA LEU A 313 -13.63 15.81 -3.26
C LEU A 313 -14.61 16.71 -2.49
N THR A 314 -14.85 16.41 -1.22
CA THR A 314 -15.83 17.14 -0.39
C THR A 314 -15.28 18.48 0.10
N ARG A 315 -14.01 18.51 0.50
CA ARG A 315 -13.33 19.69 1.05
C ARG A 315 -11.93 19.86 0.46
N PRO A 316 -11.85 20.19 -0.85
CA PRO A 316 -10.58 20.43 -1.52
C PRO A 316 -9.81 21.66 -0.97
N ASP A 317 -10.50 22.49 -0.21
CA ASP A 317 -9.92 23.63 0.52
C ASP A 317 -9.18 23.20 1.79
N ILE A 318 -9.52 22.05 2.37
CA ILE A 318 -8.85 21.47 3.53
C ILE A 318 -7.83 20.42 3.07
N TRP A 319 -8.26 19.33 2.44
CA TRP A 319 -7.33 18.27 1.99
C TRP A 319 -6.97 18.50 0.52
N THR A 320 -5.81 19.13 0.32
CA THR A 320 -5.42 19.67 -0.98
C THR A 320 -4.68 18.69 -1.88
N ALA A 321 -4.00 17.71 -1.29
CA ALA A 321 -3.25 16.72 -2.03
C ALA A 321 -2.91 15.48 -1.20
N ALA A 322 -2.60 14.39 -1.91
CA ALA A 322 -1.98 13.19 -1.36
C ALA A 322 -0.73 12.81 -2.18
N GLY A 323 0.38 12.51 -1.50
CA GLY A 323 1.59 11.97 -2.11
C GLY A 323 1.52 10.45 -2.04
N THR A 324 1.49 9.75 -3.17
CA THR A 324 1.26 8.31 -3.17
C THR A 324 1.96 7.58 -4.31
N THR A 325 2.05 6.27 -4.18
CA THR A 325 2.37 5.32 -5.25
C THR A 325 1.13 4.50 -5.59
N ASP A 326 1.15 3.78 -6.71
CA ASP A 326 0.10 2.83 -7.03
C ASP A 326 0.24 1.56 -6.19
N TRP A 327 -0.58 1.43 -5.16
CA TRP A 327 -0.53 0.30 -4.21
C TRP A 327 -0.86 -1.04 -4.85
N THR A 328 -1.75 -1.07 -5.83
CA THR A 328 -2.08 -2.26 -6.62
C THR A 328 -0.87 -2.71 -7.43
N MET A 329 -0.26 -1.78 -8.14
CA MET A 329 0.96 -2.04 -8.91
C MET A 329 2.12 -2.48 -8.00
N ASN A 330 2.34 -1.81 -6.87
CA ASN A 330 3.42 -2.15 -5.94
C ASN A 330 3.32 -3.60 -5.45
N GLY A 331 2.12 -4.09 -5.15
CA GLY A 331 1.91 -5.47 -4.75
C GLY A 331 2.32 -6.45 -5.84
N GLU A 332 1.88 -6.20 -7.06
CA GLU A 332 2.22 -7.05 -8.20
C GLU A 332 3.73 -7.00 -8.52
N ILE A 333 4.36 -5.81 -8.49
CA ILE A 333 5.80 -5.67 -8.74
C ILE A 333 6.63 -6.40 -7.67
N GLY A 334 6.30 -6.24 -6.38
CA GLY A 334 6.99 -6.96 -5.30
C GLY A 334 6.92 -8.47 -5.48
N MET A 335 5.75 -8.97 -5.88
CA MET A 335 5.55 -10.39 -6.16
C MET A 335 6.30 -10.83 -7.45
N ARG A 336 6.34 -10.01 -8.51
CA ARG A 336 7.13 -10.27 -9.74
C ARG A 336 8.62 -10.39 -9.43
N ILE A 337 9.17 -9.54 -8.57
CA ILE A 337 10.55 -9.62 -8.10
C ILE A 337 10.78 -10.97 -7.41
N LEU A 338 9.87 -11.40 -6.54
CA LEU A 338 9.96 -12.70 -5.89
C LEU A 338 9.91 -13.86 -6.89
N MET A 339 9.07 -13.78 -7.92
CA MET A 339 9.01 -14.79 -8.99
C MET A 339 10.33 -14.86 -9.78
N LEU A 340 10.97 -13.73 -10.07
CA LEU A 340 12.29 -13.71 -10.71
C LEU A 340 13.36 -14.38 -9.84
N GLN A 341 13.35 -14.15 -8.53
CA GLN A 341 14.24 -14.84 -7.59
C GLN A 341 14.00 -16.35 -7.58
N LEU A 342 12.73 -16.79 -7.57
CA LEU A 342 12.35 -18.21 -7.60
C LEU A 342 12.75 -18.91 -8.89
N ALA A 343 12.87 -18.16 -9.99
CA ALA A 343 13.36 -18.62 -11.29
C ALA A 343 14.89 -18.48 -11.44
N ASP A 344 15.59 -18.05 -10.39
CA ASP A 344 17.03 -17.71 -10.40
C ASP A 344 17.43 -16.66 -11.48
N GLN A 345 16.50 -15.76 -11.83
CA GLN A 345 16.67 -14.68 -12.82
C GLN A 345 16.89 -13.31 -12.14
N TYR A 346 17.81 -13.24 -11.20
CA TYR A 346 18.15 -12.00 -10.48
C TYR A 346 18.64 -10.89 -11.40
N ASP A 347 19.28 -11.24 -12.51
CA ASP A 347 19.78 -10.32 -13.55
C ASP A 347 18.66 -9.54 -14.24
N LYS A 348 17.41 -10.00 -14.15
CA LYS A 348 16.20 -9.35 -14.70
C LYS A 348 15.47 -8.47 -13.72
N ILE A 349 15.88 -8.39 -12.45
CA ILE A 349 15.31 -7.46 -11.48
C ILE A 349 15.77 -6.05 -11.87
N TYR A 350 14.82 -5.22 -12.29
CA TYR A 350 15.09 -3.89 -12.84
C TYR A 350 14.61 -2.80 -11.87
N ASP A 351 15.44 -1.77 -11.69
CA ASP A 351 15.08 -0.57 -10.95
C ASP A 351 14.96 0.62 -11.90
N PRO A 352 13.73 1.14 -12.13
CA PRO A 352 13.49 2.29 -13.00
C PRO A 352 14.12 3.58 -12.48
N ALA A 353 14.28 3.73 -11.18
CA ALA A 353 14.88 4.92 -10.58
C ALA A 353 16.35 5.09 -10.98
N THR A 354 17.10 3.99 -11.05
CA THR A 354 18.51 3.98 -11.46
C THR A 354 18.73 3.51 -12.90
N GLN A 355 17.69 3.00 -13.57
CA GLN A 355 17.75 2.38 -14.92
C GLN A 355 18.76 1.22 -15.00
N LYS A 356 18.81 0.38 -13.97
CA LYS A 356 19.72 -0.76 -13.88
C LYS A 356 18.97 -2.07 -13.68
N SER A 357 19.50 -3.13 -14.28
CA SER A 357 19.10 -4.51 -14.03
C SER A 357 20.10 -5.23 -13.13
N GLY A 358 19.67 -6.36 -12.54
CA GLY A 358 20.50 -7.13 -11.63
C GLY A 358 20.72 -6.43 -10.30
N VAL A 359 19.73 -5.68 -9.83
CA VAL A 359 19.80 -4.89 -8.61
C VAL A 359 19.25 -5.67 -7.40
N ASP A 360 19.70 -5.29 -6.22
CA ASP A 360 19.22 -5.77 -4.92
C ASP A 360 18.33 -4.73 -4.20
N MET A 361 18.08 -3.59 -4.85
CA MET A 361 17.21 -2.53 -4.36
C MET A 361 16.38 -1.96 -5.52
N VAL A 362 15.07 -1.82 -5.30
CA VAL A 362 14.11 -1.26 -6.26
C VAL A 362 13.33 -0.14 -5.58
N GLU A 363 13.31 1.04 -6.18
CA GLU A 363 12.55 2.19 -5.67
C GLU A 363 11.38 2.54 -6.60
N VAL A 364 10.17 2.58 -6.01
CA VAL A 364 8.95 2.94 -6.73
C VAL A 364 8.71 4.44 -6.61
N PRO A 365 8.70 5.19 -7.72
CA PRO A 365 8.46 6.63 -7.68
C PRO A 365 7.02 6.93 -7.27
N GLY A 366 6.89 7.96 -6.42
CA GLY A 366 5.61 8.51 -6.02
C GLY A 366 5.23 9.77 -6.81
N THR A 367 3.96 10.11 -6.75
CA THR A 367 3.41 11.34 -7.33
C THR A 367 2.43 12.00 -6.37
N ALA A 368 2.08 13.25 -6.63
CA ALA A 368 1.03 13.95 -5.90
C ALA A 368 -0.29 13.91 -6.67
N ILE A 369 -1.34 13.42 -6.01
CA ILE A 369 -2.72 13.55 -6.45
C ILE A 369 -3.27 14.84 -5.85
N LYS A 370 -3.57 15.82 -6.68
CA LYS A 370 -4.15 17.10 -6.24
C LYS A 370 -5.68 16.99 -6.17
N ALA A 371 -6.28 17.57 -5.15
CA ALA A 371 -7.73 17.53 -4.96
C ALA A 371 -8.50 18.20 -6.13
N ASP A 372 -7.94 19.26 -6.73
CA ASP A 372 -8.53 19.96 -7.86
C ASP A 372 -8.47 19.18 -9.20
N ALA A 373 -7.64 18.14 -9.27
CA ALA A 373 -7.60 17.22 -10.39
C ALA A 373 -8.62 16.08 -10.29
N LEU A 374 -9.15 15.81 -9.09
CA LEU A 374 -10.16 14.77 -8.87
C LEU A 374 -11.50 15.14 -9.51
N LYS A 375 -12.22 14.13 -9.98
CA LYS A 375 -13.57 14.24 -10.53
C LYS A 375 -14.54 13.46 -9.64
N SER A 376 -15.83 13.70 -9.81
CA SER A 376 -16.88 13.05 -9.01
C SER A 376 -16.93 11.52 -9.14
N ASP A 377 -16.29 10.96 -10.15
CA ASP A 377 -16.14 9.53 -10.43
C ASP A 377 -14.73 9.00 -10.13
N SER A 378 -13.87 9.81 -9.51
CA SER A 378 -12.54 9.37 -9.11
C SER A 378 -12.62 8.36 -7.96
N THR A 379 -11.87 7.28 -8.11
CA THR A 379 -11.66 6.23 -7.12
C THR A 379 -10.17 5.91 -7.04
N VAL A 380 -9.73 5.20 -6.02
CA VAL A 380 -8.32 4.81 -5.91
C VAL A 380 -7.83 3.96 -7.10
N GLU A 381 -8.73 3.19 -7.72
CA GLU A 381 -8.42 2.32 -8.85
C GLU A 381 -8.23 3.10 -10.17
N ASN A 382 -8.80 4.32 -10.29
CA ASN A 382 -8.68 5.10 -11.52
C ASN A 382 -7.77 6.32 -11.41
N LEU A 383 -7.02 6.48 -10.32
CA LEU A 383 -6.10 7.60 -10.10
C LEU A 383 -5.01 7.70 -11.18
N GLY A 384 -4.64 6.60 -11.83
CA GLY A 384 -3.68 6.60 -12.93
C GLY A 384 -4.08 7.52 -14.09
N THR A 385 -5.39 7.76 -14.29
CA THR A 385 -5.90 8.71 -15.31
C THR A 385 -5.66 10.18 -14.93
N ILE A 386 -5.32 10.47 -13.68
CA ILE A 386 -5.14 11.81 -13.10
C ILE A 386 -3.67 12.07 -12.81
N ALA A 387 -2.99 11.07 -12.24
CA ALA A 387 -1.62 11.18 -11.76
C ALA A 387 -0.55 11.24 -12.86
N GLY A 388 -0.92 10.92 -14.09
CA GLY A 388 0.00 10.94 -15.23
C GLY A 388 0.93 9.72 -15.27
N GLU A 389 2.01 9.83 -16.06
CA GLU A 389 2.90 8.71 -16.42
C GLU A 389 3.65 8.08 -15.24
N THR A 390 3.80 8.78 -14.12
CA THR A 390 4.56 8.28 -12.96
C THR A 390 3.76 7.26 -12.15
N TYR A 391 2.43 7.37 -12.18
CA TYR A 391 1.53 6.47 -11.48
C TYR A 391 1.21 5.26 -12.36
N GLY A 392 1.34 4.05 -11.82
CA GLY A 392 1.13 2.83 -12.62
C GLY A 392 2.21 2.61 -13.68
N ASN A 393 3.45 3.02 -13.45
CA ASN A 393 4.55 2.92 -14.40
C ASN A 393 4.87 1.44 -14.72
N LEU A 394 4.83 1.10 -16.01
CA LEU A 394 5.07 -0.26 -16.50
C LEU A 394 6.56 -0.63 -16.63
N ASP A 395 7.49 0.29 -16.40
CA ASP A 395 8.94 0.03 -16.48
C ASP A 395 9.42 -1.03 -15.47
N TYR A 396 8.60 -1.30 -14.44
CA TYR A 396 8.86 -2.37 -13.46
C TYR A 396 8.49 -3.77 -13.96
N LEU A 397 7.83 -3.88 -15.12
CA LEU A 397 7.45 -5.18 -15.66
C LEU A 397 8.68 -5.91 -16.18
N SER A 398 8.81 -7.18 -15.78
CA SER A 398 9.92 -8.01 -16.19
C SER A 398 9.86 -8.34 -17.69
N GLU A 399 11.02 -8.35 -18.35
CA GLU A 399 11.19 -8.88 -19.71
C GLU A 399 11.27 -10.43 -19.77
N ALA A 400 10.99 -11.14 -18.67
CA ALA A 400 10.95 -12.60 -18.68
C ALA A 400 9.79 -13.10 -19.55
N ASP A 401 10.11 -13.95 -20.54
CA ASP A 401 9.13 -14.39 -21.55
C ASP A 401 7.99 -15.25 -20.98
N TRP A 402 8.20 -15.87 -19.83
CA TRP A 402 7.20 -16.68 -19.12
C TRP A 402 6.29 -15.84 -18.19
N MET A 403 6.66 -14.60 -17.88
CA MET A 403 5.89 -13.73 -17.00
C MET A 403 4.90 -12.89 -17.83
N PRO A 404 3.67 -12.64 -17.35
CA PRO A 404 2.72 -11.75 -18.02
C PRO A 404 3.34 -10.39 -18.35
N LYS A 405 3.11 -9.90 -19.58
CA LYS A 405 3.68 -8.63 -20.07
C LYS A 405 2.90 -7.39 -19.58
N ASP A 406 1.65 -7.58 -19.20
CA ASP A 406 0.79 -6.54 -18.63
C ASP A 406 0.58 -6.80 -17.13
N LEU A 407 0.17 -5.77 -16.39
CA LEU A 407 -0.33 -5.94 -15.04
C LEU A 407 -1.60 -6.82 -15.07
N ILE A 408 -1.64 -7.81 -14.19
CA ILE A 408 -2.77 -8.75 -14.10
C ILE A 408 -3.94 -8.12 -13.35
N HIS A 409 -3.61 -7.43 -12.28
CA HIS A 409 -4.62 -6.75 -11.48
C HIS A 409 -4.78 -5.31 -11.97
N LYS A 410 -5.97 -4.98 -12.49
CA LYS A 410 -6.30 -3.65 -13.03
C LYS A 410 -7.41 -3.01 -12.25
#